data_c293b35333d52dbf37beac7510769296
#
_entry.id   c293b35333d52dbf37beac7510769296
#
_cell.length_a   1.000
_cell.length_b   1.000
_cell.length_c   1.000
_cell.angle_alpha   90.00
_cell.angle_beta   90.00
_cell.angle_gamma   90.00
#
_symmetry.space_group_name_H-M   'P 1'
#
loop_
_entity.id
_entity.type
_entity.pdbx_description
1 polymer ?
#
loop_
_entity_poly.entity_id
_entity_poly.type
_entity_poly.pdbx_seq_one_letter_code
_entity_poly.pdbx_strand_id
1 'polypeptide(L)'
;MDTPDLKYVQDNIYKMVPRVLRAHWPEFYKYLCDTYPGIRTSEQLYRYFYGEPGKCVCGKPVKYVNFTQGYTKYCSCKCAAKDNQLKREQTNLKKYGMRYLLMDKEVQRRAMESLRSEKSINARRETNLKKYGTTNVFCNEKIKGKVRRTLLEKYGVDNVFSSKQIQERIAQTNLRKYGTRTPSKTYGVKQKIRQTMAGKYGGDNISQSEWFKDNCLERLQAEHPDVIRYEEVGGDLQWACKCPHPDCNQCADREYIIDRLTYYSRRHSDIPREMCTHLNPVGKHAKGTSIERFVRNILDELGEQYETNVKLECGNVDAYIPRKKLIIECNGVRWHSDRYKKQKFHADRQAIARAHGYELIYIWEDQIVTQGENIKNLLKSKLGHFDHRIGARECRVCEITAKQSKEVLRYHLQSSCPASVHCGLYYKDKLVCVATFGKRKISGGTDMCWELIRFCCIPGWQIVGGASKLLKYFIRTYQPGSIISFSSNDISAGDLYKTLGFTMVGESMSYWVVDTKYKRHHRYTYRKSELVKRGWDKNLTEFEIEDQMGVYRIWDAGQTK
;
A
#
# COMPACT_ATOMS: atom_id res chain seq x y z
N MET A 1 -84.13 -29.20 -3.88
CA MET A 1 -83.39 -27.95 -3.94
C MET A 1 -83.06 -27.64 -5.40
N ASP A 2 -83.61 -26.59 -5.96
CA ASP A 2 -83.29 -26.18 -7.32
C ASP A 2 -81.89 -25.56 -7.34
N THR A 3 -81.02 -26.04 -8.24
CA THR A 3 -79.60 -25.65 -8.31
C THR A 3 -79.23 -25.32 -9.75
N PRO A 4 -78.39 -24.29 -9.99
CA PRO A 4 -77.88 -24.04 -11.33
C PRO A 4 -77.05 -25.24 -11.83
N ASP A 5 -77.15 -25.56 -13.11
CA ASP A 5 -76.24 -26.58 -13.66
C ASP A 5 -74.80 -26.07 -13.84
N LEU A 6 -73.87 -27.01 -13.89
CA LEU A 6 -72.43 -26.71 -13.97
C LEU A 6 -72.06 -25.84 -15.17
N LYS A 7 -72.67 -26.10 -16.33
CA LYS A 7 -72.38 -25.38 -17.58
C LYS A 7 -72.83 -23.94 -17.46
N TYR A 8 -74.03 -23.71 -16.92
CA TYR A 8 -74.56 -22.37 -16.65
C TYR A 8 -73.63 -21.57 -15.72
N VAL A 9 -73.14 -22.23 -14.65
CA VAL A 9 -72.20 -21.58 -13.70
C VAL A 9 -70.87 -21.29 -14.39
N GLN A 10 -70.32 -22.19 -15.19
CA GLN A 10 -69.07 -21.96 -15.97
C GLN A 10 -69.20 -20.76 -16.91
N ASP A 11 -70.30 -20.70 -17.66
CA ASP A 11 -70.54 -19.63 -18.65
C ASP A 11 -70.84 -18.27 -18.00
N ASN A 12 -71.35 -18.25 -16.78
CA ASN A 12 -71.79 -17.04 -16.09
C ASN A 12 -71.11 -16.78 -14.74
N ILE A 13 -69.95 -17.38 -14.49
CA ILE A 13 -69.30 -17.32 -13.15
C ILE A 13 -69.10 -15.90 -12.60
N TYR A 14 -68.83 -14.93 -13.47
CA TYR A 14 -68.68 -13.51 -13.07
C TYR A 14 -70.00 -12.86 -12.60
N LYS A 15 -71.19 -13.45 -12.98
CA LYS A 15 -72.52 -13.04 -12.50
C LYS A 15 -72.96 -13.80 -11.28
N MET A 16 -72.29 -14.91 -10.90
CA MET A 16 -72.64 -15.75 -9.73
C MET A 16 -72.23 -15.10 -8.39
N VAL A 17 -72.77 -13.92 -8.14
CA VAL A 17 -72.59 -13.18 -6.91
C VAL A 17 -73.67 -13.50 -5.89
N PRO A 18 -73.45 -13.31 -4.56
CA PRO A 18 -74.43 -13.60 -3.50
C PRO A 18 -75.86 -13.05 -3.77
N ARG A 19 -75.94 -11.86 -4.37
CA ARG A 19 -77.22 -11.22 -4.68
C ARG A 19 -78.01 -12.03 -5.71
N VAL A 20 -77.36 -12.49 -6.77
CA VAL A 20 -77.99 -13.26 -7.87
C VAL A 20 -78.41 -14.65 -7.36
N LEU A 21 -77.52 -15.31 -6.60
CA LEU A 21 -77.82 -16.63 -6.03
C LEU A 21 -79.02 -16.58 -5.05
N ARG A 22 -79.13 -15.56 -4.22
CA ARG A 22 -80.28 -15.38 -3.31
C ARG A 22 -81.57 -15.13 -4.06
N ALA A 23 -81.52 -14.41 -5.19
CA ALA A 23 -82.71 -14.06 -5.94
C ALA A 23 -83.24 -15.26 -6.75
N HIS A 24 -82.38 -16.08 -7.35
CA HIS A 24 -82.76 -17.15 -8.26
C HIS A 24 -82.70 -18.56 -7.63
N TRP A 25 -81.83 -18.77 -6.64
CA TRP A 25 -81.63 -20.06 -5.98
C TRP A 25 -81.44 -19.87 -4.45
N PRO A 26 -82.42 -19.38 -3.70
CA PRO A 26 -82.27 -19.01 -2.30
C PRO A 26 -81.89 -20.18 -1.37
N GLU A 27 -82.50 -21.32 -1.54
CA GLU A 27 -82.19 -22.54 -0.77
C GLU A 27 -80.80 -23.05 -1.05
N PHE A 28 -80.38 -23.07 -2.32
CA PHE A 28 -79.05 -23.46 -2.70
C PHE A 28 -77.99 -22.48 -2.15
N TYR A 29 -78.24 -21.18 -2.20
CA TYR A 29 -77.30 -20.24 -1.61
C TYR A 29 -77.18 -20.40 -0.11
N LYS A 30 -78.28 -20.67 0.59
CA LYS A 30 -78.27 -20.99 2.03
C LYS A 30 -77.45 -22.26 2.28
N TYR A 31 -77.65 -23.32 1.53
CA TYR A 31 -76.85 -24.53 1.60
C TYR A 31 -75.35 -24.30 1.42
N LEU A 32 -74.96 -23.47 0.41
CA LEU A 32 -73.55 -23.11 0.18
C LEU A 32 -72.93 -22.38 1.37
N CYS A 33 -73.67 -21.46 1.99
CA CYS A 33 -73.21 -20.72 3.16
C CYS A 33 -73.07 -21.60 4.41
N ASP A 34 -74.00 -22.49 4.60
CA ASP A 34 -74.04 -23.42 5.77
C ASP A 34 -72.96 -24.51 5.63
N THR A 35 -72.72 -25.02 4.40
CA THR A 35 -71.77 -26.09 4.12
C THR A 35 -70.33 -25.54 4.03
N TYR A 36 -70.14 -24.34 3.49
CA TYR A 36 -68.81 -23.76 3.25
C TYR A 36 -68.71 -22.36 3.85
N PRO A 37 -68.74 -22.24 5.19
CA PRO A 37 -68.74 -20.92 5.83
C PRO A 37 -67.40 -20.19 5.66
N GLY A 38 -67.49 -18.87 5.51
CA GLY A 38 -66.32 -17.99 5.53
C GLY A 38 -65.42 -17.96 4.26
N ILE A 39 -65.81 -18.68 3.19
CA ILE A 39 -65.10 -18.64 1.92
C ILE A 39 -65.91 -17.91 0.84
N ARG A 40 -65.24 -17.50 -0.24
CA ARG A 40 -65.84 -16.73 -1.33
C ARG A 40 -66.85 -17.59 -2.10
N THR A 41 -67.92 -16.97 -2.56
CA THR A 41 -69.00 -17.63 -3.32
C THR A 41 -68.46 -18.44 -4.50
N SER A 42 -67.54 -17.91 -5.26
CA SER A 42 -66.94 -18.65 -6.39
C SER A 42 -66.16 -19.90 -5.93
N GLU A 43 -65.58 -19.90 -4.73
CA GLU A 43 -64.92 -21.05 -4.15
C GLU A 43 -65.94 -22.05 -3.58
N GLN A 44 -67.05 -21.53 -2.97
CA GLN A 44 -68.17 -22.37 -2.52
C GLN A 44 -68.76 -23.16 -3.69
N LEU A 45 -69.04 -22.48 -4.83
CA LEU A 45 -69.51 -23.10 -6.06
C LEU A 45 -68.52 -24.12 -6.61
N TYR A 46 -67.20 -23.80 -6.59
CA TYR A 46 -66.20 -24.76 -7.03
C TYR A 46 -66.19 -26.05 -6.20
N ARG A 47 -66.26 -25.90 -4.86
CA ARG A 47 -66.29 -27.08 -3.96
C ARG A 47 -67.57 -27.90 -4.13
N TYR A 48 -68.69 -27.26 -4.36
CA TYR A 48 -69.95 -27.96 -4.64
C TYR A 48 -69.86 -28.83 -5.90
N PHE A 49 -69.32 -28.33 -6.98
CA PHE A 49 -69.26 -29.05 -8.27
C PHE A 49 -68.08 -29.99 -8.40
N TYR A 50 -66.92 -29.63 -7.80
CA TYR A 50 -65.68 -30.37 -8.00
C TYR A 50 -65.13 -31.04 -6.72
N GLY A 51 -65.79 -30.83 -5.59
CA GLY A 51 -65.41 -31.41 -4.30
C GLY A 51 -64.34 -30.61 -3.54
N GLU A 52 -63.97 -31.14 -2.40
CA GLU A 52 -62.99 -30.52 -1.48
C GLU A 52 -61.59 -30.51 -2.11
N PRO A 53 -60.80 -29.44 -1.85
CA PRO A 53 -59.45 -29.35 -2.35
C PRO A 53 -58.54 -30.43 -1.80
N GLY A 54 -57.67 -30.95 -2.64
CA GLY A 54 -56.58 -31.80 -2.19
C GLY A 54 -55.58 -31.06 -1.29
N LYS A 55 -54.68 -31.80 -0.66
CA LYS A 55 -53.60 -31.24 0.14
C LYS A 55 -52.31 -31.19 -0.69
N CYS A 56 -51.49 -30.18 -0.42
CA CYS A 56 -50.13 -30.09 -0.95
C CYS A 56 -49.29 -31.30 -0.48
N VAL A 57 -48.25 -31.66 -1.21
CA VAL A 57 -47.30 -32.74 -0.85
C VAL A 57 -46.69 -32.57 0.57
N CYS A 58 -46.75 -31.41 1.16
CA CYS A 58 -46.32 -31.12 2.54
C CYS A 58 -47.45 -31.20 3.58
N GLY A 59 -48.66 -31.66 3.19
CA GLY A 59 -49.85 -31.76 4.04
C GLY A 59 -50.61 -30.45 4.28
N LYS A 60 -50.09 -29.29 3.90
CA LYS A 60 -50.75 -27.98 4.05
C LYS A 60 -51.85 -27.77 3.00
N PRO A 61 -52.90 -26.98 3.31
CA PRO A 61 -53.96 -26.67 2.38
C PRO A 61 -53.38 -25.89 1.15
N VAL A 62 -53.98 -26.15 -0.01
CA VAL A 62 -53.67 -25.44 -1.28
C VAL A 62 -54.51 -24.18 -1.39
N LYS A 63 -54.11 -23.23 -2.24
CA LYS A 63 -54.77 -21.95 -2.43
C LYS A 63 -55.78 -22.01 -3.58
N TYR A 64 -56.97 -21.50 -3.35
CA TYR A 64 -57.94 -21.29 -4.41
C TYR A 64 -57.50 -20.13 -5.30
N VAL A 65 -57.63 -20.31 -6.63
CA VAL A 65 -57.28 -19.31 -7.64
C VAL A 65 -58.53 -18.66 -8.18
N ASN A 66 -59.33 -19.40 -8.88
CA ASN A 66 -60.62 -18.99 -9.43
C ASN A 66 -61.44 -20.23 -9.82
N PHE A 67 -62.70 -20.04 -10.23
CA PHE A 67 -63.61 -21.15 -10.55
C PHE A 67 -63.11 -22.01 -11.74
N THR A 68 -62.48 -21.41 -12.74
CA THR A 68 -61.96 -22.12 -13.93
C THR A 68 -60.70 -22.93 -13.63
N GLN A 69 -59.80 -22.38 -12.82
CA GLN A 69 -58.51 -23.01 -12.52
C GLN A 69 -58.54 -23.86 -11.25
N GLY A 70 -59.53 -23.65 -10.40
CA GLY A 70 -59.64 -24.34 -9.10
C GLY A 70 -58.53 -23.98 -8.12
N TYR A 71 -57.94 -24.98 -7.50
CA TYR A 71 -56.88 -24.84 -6.52
C TYR A 71 -55.52 -25.05 -7.11
N THR A 72 -54.55 -24.35 -6.55
CA THR A 72 -53.14 -24.59 -6.89
C THR A 72 -52.72 -26.01 -6.49
N LYS A 73 -51.81 -26.62 -7.24
CA LYS A 73 -51.28 -27.92 -6.94
C LYS A 73 -50.41 -27.94 -5.67
N TYR A 74 -49.76 -26.81 -5.32
CA TYR A 74 -48.85 -26.66 -4.21
C TYR A 74 -49.20 -25.44 -3.34
N CYS A 75 -49.01 -25.56 -2.03
CA CYS A 75 -49.28 -24.44 -1.11
C CYS A 75 -48.31 -23.26 -1.26
N SER A 76 -47.15 -23.45 -1.86
CA SER A 76 -46.12 -22.43 -2.08
C SER A 76 -45.17 -22.80 -3.21
N CYS A 77 -44.46 -21.78 -3.76
CA CYS A 77 -43.42 -21.98 -4.76
C CYS A 77 -42.27 -22.88 -4.23
N LYS A 78 -42.01 -22.90 -2.92
CA LYS A 78 -41.00 -23.78 -2.32
C LYS A 78 -41.40 -25.26 -2.42
N CYS A 79 -42.68 -25.58 -2.20
CA CYS A 79 -43.18 -26.96 -2.35
C CYS A 79 -43.19 -27.40 -3.79
N ALA A 80 -43.57 -26.50 -4.72
CA ALA A 80 -43.49 -26.77 -6.17
C ALA A 80 -42.05 -27.05 -6.60
N ALA A 81 -41.09 -26.23 -6.16
CA ALA A 81 -39.68 -26.41 -6.46
C ALA A 81 -39.13 -27.75 -5.95
N LYS A 82 -39.48 -28.12 -4.71
CA LYS A 82 -39.04 -29.40 -4.09
C LYS A 82 -39.59 -30.62 -4.84
N ASP A 83 -40.86 -30.62 -5.19
CA ASP A 83 -41.48 -31.74 -5.92
C ASP A 83 -40.91 -31.86 -7.35
N ASN A 84 -40.74 -30.70 -8.03
CA ASN A 84 -40.11 -30.68 -9.34
C ASN A 84 -38.65 -31.12 -9.30
N GLN A 85 -37.92 -30.80 -8.23
CA GLN A 85 -36.55 -31.29 -8.03
C GLN A 85 -36.54 -32.83 -7.88
N LEU A 86 -37.38 -33.39 -7.01
CA LEU A 86 -37.47 -34.82 -6.83
C LEU A 86 -37.84 -35.57 -8.12
N LYS A 87 -38.80 -35.06 -8.88
CA LYS A 87 -39.17 -35.60 -10.19
C LYS A 87 -38.01 -35.58 -11.19
N ARG A 88 -37.26 -34.47 -11.19
CA ARG A 88 -36.07 -34.34 -12.03
C ARG A 88 -34.99 -35.33 -11.61
N GLU A 89 -34.73 -35.48 -10.31
CA GLU A 89 -33.77 -36.43 -9.78
C GLU A 89 -34.16 -37.86 -10.15
N GLN A 90 -35.43 -38.23 -10.02
CA GLN A 90 -35.94 -39.56 -10.43
C GLN A 90 -35.81 -39.81 -11.94
N THR A 91 -36.13 -38.78 -12.74
CA THR A 91 -35.97 -38.84 -14.21
C THR A 91 -34.51 -39.00 -14.60
N ASN A 92 -33.63 -38.24 -13.96
CA ASN A 92 -32.19 -38.33 -14.19
C ASN A 92 -31.63 -39.69 -13.79
N LEU A 93 -32.05 -40.20 -12.61
CA LEU A 93 -31.64 -41.50 -12.14
C LEU A 93 -32.08 -42.62 -13.11
N LYS A 94 -33.35 -42.56 -13.58
CA LYS A 94 -33.91 -43.54 -14.53
C LYS A 94 -33.24 -43.50 -15.88
N LYS A 95 -32.91 -42.26 -16.39
CA LYS A 95 -32.40 -42.05 -17.74
C LYS A 95 -30.88 -42.11 -17.85
N TYR A 96 -30.16 -41.69 -16.82
CA TYR A 96 -28.71 -41.52 -16.83
C TYR A 96 -27.97 -42.23 -15.69
N GLY A 97 -28.68 -42.94 -14.82
CA GLY A 97 -28.09 -43.67 -13.68
C GLY A 97 -27.56 -42.76 -12.55
N MET A 98 -27.83 -41.46 -12.59
CA MET A 98 -27.34 -40.51 -11.60
C MET A 98 -28.38 -39.42 -11.27
N ARG A 99 -28.39 -38.94 -10.02
CA ARG A 99 -29.37 -37.91 -9.57
C ARG A 99 -29.11 -36.54 -10.20
N TYR A 100 -27.84 -36.17 -10.37
CA TYR A 100 -27.42 -34.83 -10.86
C TYR A 100 -26.52 -34.99 -12.08
N LEU A 101 -27.01 -34.60 -13.23
CA LEU A 101 -26.27 -34.68 -14.50
C LEU A 101 -24.94 -33.90 -14.48
N LEU A 102 -24.86 -32.82 -13.70
CA LEU A 102 -23.63 -32.06 -13.53
C LEU A 102 -22.54 -32.77 -12.72
N MET A 103 -22.79 -33.96 -12.18
CA MET A 103 -21.74 -34.83 -11.61
C MET A 103 -21.00 -35.65 -12.68
N ASP A 104 -21.58 -35.79 -13.87
CA ASP A 104 -20.90 -36.41 -15.00
C ASP A 104 -19.85 -35.47 -15.58
N LYS A 105 -18.61 -35.95 -15.72
CA LYS A 105 -17.48 -35.15 -16.20
C LYS A 105 -17.66 -34.67 -17.65
N GLU A 106 -18.28 -35.50 -18.48
CA GLU A 106 -18.51 -35.18 -19.88
C GLU A 106 -19.63 -34.11 -20.03
N VAL A 107 -20.71 -34.24 -19.24
CA VAL A 107 -21.74 -33.19 -19.16
C VAL A 107 -21.19 -31.89 -18.62
N GLN A 108 -20.33 -31.94 -17.61
CA GLN A 108 -19.63 -30.76 -17.10
C GLN A 108 -18.77 -30.12 -18.18
N ARG A 109 -18.00 -30.92 -18.92
CA ARG A 109 -17.13 -30.42 -20.00
C ARG A 109 -17.97 -29.70 -21.07
N ARG A 110 -19.02 -30.33 -21.58
CA ARG A 110 -19.91 -29.72 -22.59
C ARG A 110 -20.60 -28.45 -22.09
N ALA A 111 -21.09 -28.47 -20.85
CA ALA A 111 -21.70 -27.29 -20.24
C ALA A 111 -20.70 -26.13 -20.12
N MET A 112 -19.46 -26.43 -19.72
CA MET A 112 -18.40 -25.42 -19.62
C MET A 112 -17.97 -24.89 -21.00
N GLU A 113 -17.89 -25.74 -22.00
CA GLU A 113 -17.61 -25.31 -23.38
C GLU A 113 -18.71 -24.38 -23.94
N SER A 114 -19.98 -24.76 -23.73
CA SER A 114 -21.10 -23.90 -24.10
C SER A 114 -21.08 -22.53 -23.40
N LEU A 115 -20.77 -22.50 -22.10
CA LEU A 115 -20.65 -21.26 -21.32
C LEU A 115 -19.45 -20.39 -21.76
N ARG A 116 -18.42 -21.03 -22.29
CA ARG A 116 -17.19 -20.37 -22.80
C ARG A 116 -17.30 -20.00 -24.27
N SER A 117 -18.34 -20.43 -24.96
CA SER A 117 -18.53 -20.04 -26.36
C SER A 117 -18.65 -18.53 -26.49
N GLU A 118 -18.10 -17.98 -27.55
CA GLU A 118 -18.10 -16.54 -27.83
C GLU A 118 -19.52 -15.99 -27.86
N LYS A 119 -20.47 -16.73 -28.46
CA LYS A 119 -21.90 -16.42 -28.48
C LYS A 119 -22.46 -16.23 -27.05
N SER A 120 -22.17 -17.16 -26.14
CA SER A 120 -22.64 -17.08 -24.74
C SER A 120 -21.98 -15.94 -23.95
N ILE A 121 -20.70 -15.67 -24.22
CA ILE A 121 -19.97 -14.56 -23.60
C ILE A 121 -20.58 -13.23 -24.07
N ASN A 122 -20.79 -13.06 -25.37
CA ASN A 122 -21.32 -11.82 -25.94
C ASN A 122 -22.76 -11.56 -25.49
N ALA A 123 -23.63 -12.57 -25.51
CA ALA A 123 -25.02 -12.47 -25.02
C ALA A 123 -25.04 -12.04 -23.52
N ARG A 124 -24.12 -12.54 -22.72
CA ARG A 124 -23.99 -12.16 -21.30
C ARG A 124 -23.48 -10.72 -21.14
N ARG A 125 -22.50 -10.32 -21.95
CA ARG A 125 -21.99 -8.93 -21.97
C ARG A 125 -23.08 -7.95 -22.36
N GLU A 126 -23.84 -8.23 -23.39
CA GLU A 126 -24.99 -7.40 -23.83
C GLU A 126 -26.06 -7.29 -22.73
N THR A 127 -26.42 -8.43 -22.12
CA THR A 127 -27.39 -8.46 -21.03
C THR A 127 -26.90 -7.62 -19.84
N ASN A 128 -25.63 -7.75 -19.50
CA ASN A 128 -25.03 -6.96 -18.42
C ASN A 128 -24.98 -5.47 -18.76
N LEU A 129 -24.65 -5.13 -20.01
CA LEU A 129 -24.61 -3.74 -20.47
C LEU A 129 -26.00 -3.11 -20.40
N LYS A 130 -27.03 -3.82 -20.91
CA LYS A 130 -28.44 -3.36 -20.86
C LYS A 130 -28.93 -3.19 -19.41
N LYS A 131 -28.59 -4.11 -18.51
CA LYS A 131 -29.14 -4.15 -17.15
C LYS A 131 -28.36 -3.34 -16.12
N TYR A 132 -27.05 -3.24 -16.28
CA TYR A 132 -26.14 -2.66 -15.28
C TYR A 132 -25.25 -1.54 -15.83
N GLY A 133 -25.33 -1.23 -17.13
CA GLY A 133 -24.49 -0.21 -17.76
C GLY A 133 -23.01 -0.59 -17.89
N THR A 134 -22.65 -1.86 -17.61
CA THR A 134 -21.28 -2.37 -17.66
C THR A 134 -21.26 -3.79 -18.21
N THR A 135 -20.23 -4.17 -18.95
CA THR A 135 -20.08 -5.54 -19.47
C THR A 135 -19.81 -6.57 -18.38
N ASN A 136 -19.24 -6.14 -17.26
CA ASN A 136 -19.01 -6.95 -16.06
C ASN A 136 -19.79 -6.35 -14.89
N VAL A 137 -20.71 -7.11 -14.32
CA VAL A 137 -21.58 -6.69 -13.19
C VAL A 137 -20.80 -6.18 -12.00
N PHE A 138 -19.64 -6.77 -11.71
CA PHE A 138 -18.77 -6.34 -10.59
C PHE A 138 -18.05 -5.00 -10.84
N CYS A 139 -18.10 -4.45 -12.06
CA CYS A 139 -17.60 -3.10 -12.33
C CYS A 139 -18.63 -2.00 -12.03
N ASN A 140 -19.90 -2.36 -11.77
CA ASN A 140 -20.94 -1.40 -11.42
C ASN A 140 -20.81 -0.94 -9.97
N GLU A 141 -20.70 0.38 -9.76
CA GLU A 141 -20.45 0.97 -8.43
C GLU A 141 -21.58 0.70 -7.41
N LYS A 142 -22.84 0.66 -7.85
CA LYS A 142 -23.98 0.31 -6.98
C LYS A 142 -23.86 -1.13 -6.46
N ILE A 143 -23.39 -2.04 -7.31
CA ILE A 143 -23.19 -3.44 -6.92
C ILE A 143 -21.97 -3.59 -6.03
N LYS A 144 -20.85 -2.93 -6.34
CA LYS A 144 -19.67 -2.88 -5.46
C LYS A 144 -20.05 -2.36 -4.07
N GLY A 145 -20.83 -1.27 -4.02
CA GLY A 145 -21.31 -0.70 -2.76
C GLY A 145 -22.18 -1.67 -1.95
N LYS A 146 -23.08 -2.43 -2.61
CA LYS A 146 -23.87 -3.47 -1.93
C LYS A 146 -23.01 -4.60 -1.39
N VAL A 147 -22.05 -5.09 -2.20
CA VAL A 147 -21.12 -6.15 -1.77
C VAL A 147 -20.29 -5.67 -0.58
N ARG A 148 -19.71 -4.47 -0.66
CA ARG A 148 -18.92 -3.88 0.45
C ARG A 148 -19.75 -3.75 1.73
N ARG A 149 -20.99 -3.26 1.63
CA ARG A 149 -21.89 -3.15 2.79
C ARG A 149 -22.16 -4.52 3.42
N THR A 150 -22.52 -5.51 2.62
CA THR A 150 -22.76 -6.88 3.11
C THR A 150 -21.51 -7.50 3.77
N LEU A 151 -20.32 -7.19 3.25
CA LEU A 151 -19.07 -7.67 3.84
C LEU A 151 -18.75 -6.98 5.17
N LEU A 152 -18.98 -5.67 5.26
CA LEU A 152 -18.84 -4.91 6.50
C LEU A 152 -19.84 -5.41 7.58
N GLU A 153 -21.12 -5.60 7.22
CA GLU A 153 -22.14 -6.11 8.13
C GLU A 153 -21.84 -7.54 8.61
N LYS A 154 -21.29 -8.39 7.73
CA LYS A 154 -21.12 -9.82 8.02
C LYS A 154 -19.77 -10.16 8.62
N TYR A 155 -18.71 -9.45 8.25
CA TYR A 155 -17.33 -9.79 8.61
C TYR A 155 -16.54 -8.61 9.20
N GLY A 156 -17.13 -7.42 9.29
CA GLY A 156 -16.47 -6.21 9.80
C GLY A 156 -15.33 -5.69 8.92
N VAL A 157 -15.26 -6.13 7.66
CA VAL A 157 -14.19 -5.76 6.71
C VAL A 157 -14.79 -5.52 5.32
N ASP A 158 -14.18 -4.64 4.55
CA ASP A 158 -14.60 -4.34 3.18
C ASP A 158 -14.13 -5.39 2.15
N ASN A 159 -13.13 -6.18 2.51
CA ASN A 159 -12.62 -7.31 1.73
C ASN A 159 -12.62 -8.59 2.58
N VAL A 160 -13.26 -9.64 2.09
CA VAL A 160 -13.36 -10.96 2.77
C VAL A 160 -12.00 -11.50 3.17
N PHE A 161 -10.98 -11.34 2.31
CA PHE A 161 -9.63 -11.84 2.59
C PHE A 161 -8.89 -11.05 3.67
N SER A 162 -9.38 -9.88 4.07
CA SER A 162 -8.83 -9.10 5.18
C SER A 162 -9.35 -9.58 6.55
N SER A 163 -10.40 -10.41 6.57
CA SER A 163 -10.94 -10.98 7.81
C SER A 163 -10.02 -12.08 8.37
N LYS A 164 -9.52 -11.89 9.59
CA LYS A 164 -8.69 -12.90 10.29
C LYS A 164 -9.41 -14.25 10.41
N GLN A 165 -10.73 -14.23 10.66
CA GLN A 165 -11.54 -15.46 10.76
C GLN A 165 -11.57 -16.23 9.43
N ILE A 166 -11.71 -15.55 8.31
CA ILE A 166 -11.70 -16.17 6.98
C ILE A 166 -10.29 -16.69 6.63
N GLN A 167 -9.25 -15.90 6.91
CA GLN A 167 -7.86 -16.32 6.71
C GLN A 167 -7.53 -17.60 7.48
N GLU A 168 -7.93 -17.68 8.76
CA GLU A 168 -7.70 -18.87 9.57
C GLU A 168 -8.49 -20.07 9.05
N ARG A 169 -9.75 -19.90 8.63
CA ARG A 169 -10.54 -20.97 8.01
C ARG A 169 -9.89 -21.49 6.71
N ILE A 170 -9.36 -20.60 5.89
CA ILE A 170 -8.60 -20.97 4.69
C ILE A 170 -7.34 -21.73 5.07
N ALA A 171 -6.58 -21.23 6.07
CA ALA A 171 -5.36 -21.87 6.54
C ALA A 171 -5.61 -23.27 7.09
N GLN A 172 -6.67 -23.46 7.88
CA GLN A 172 -7.08 -24.78 8.40
C GLN A 172 -7.52 -25.73 7.28
N THR A 173 -8.26 -25.22 6.29
CA THR A 173 -8.67 -26.01 5.12
C THR A 173 -7.45 -26.45 4.31
N ASN A 174 -6.49 -25.56 4.12
CA ASN A 174 -5.24 -25.86 3.42
C ASN A 174 -4.39 -26.87 4.20
N LEU A 175 -4.27 -26.69 5.52
CA LEU A 175 -3.55 -27.62 6.38
C LEU A 175 -4.14 -29.04 6.30
N ARG A 176 -5.47 -29.17 6.37
CA ARG A 176 -6.18 -30.45 6.24
C ARG A 176 -6.01 -31.10 4.87
N LYS A 177 -6.02 -30.31 3.77
CA LYS A 177 -5.95 -30.85 2.40
C LYS A 177 -4.54 -31.08 1.89
N TYR A 178 -3.60 -30.24 2.29
CA TYR A 178 -2.26 -30.17 1.70
C TYR A 178 -1.13 -30.30 2.72
N GLY A 179 -1.43 -30.45 4.01
CA GLY A 179 -0.45 -30.51 5.09
C GLY A 179 0.31 -29.21 5.35
N THR A 180 -0.14 -28.09 4.77
CA THR A 180 0.51 -26.78 4.92
C THR A 180 -0.50 -25.64 4.84
N ARG A 181 -0.24 -24.53 5.54
CA ARG A 181 -1.07 -23.33 5.46
C ARG A 181 -1.02 -22.64 4.09
N THR A 182 0.07 -22.83 3.34
CA THR A 182 0.31 -22.18 2.03
C THR A 182 0.64 -23.25 0.97
N PRO A 183 -0.36 -23.87 0.34
CA PRO A 183 -0.17 -24.98 -0.61
C PRO A 183 0.74 -24.63 -1.80
N SER A 184 0.70 -23.38 -2.28
CA SER A 184 1.54 -22.91 -3.40
C SER A 184 3.05 -23.00 -3.13
N LYS A 185 3.47 -23.12 -1.86
CA LYS A 185 4.88 -23.30 -1.48
C LYS A 185 5.33 -24.77 -1.49
N THR A 186 4.40 -25.73 -1.57
CA THR A 186 4.75 -27.15 -1.60
C THR A 186 5.29 -27.57 -2.97
N TYR A 187 6.27 -28.49 -2.95
CA TYR A 187 6.90 -28.98 -4.18
C TYR A 187 5.87 -29.56 -5.18
N GLY A 188 4.96 -30.41 -4.71
CA GLY A 188 3.95 -31.04 -5.57
C GLY A 188 2.98 -30.05 -6.23
N VAL A 189 2.59 -28.98 -5.53
CA VAL A 189 1.73 -27.94 -6.11
C VAL A 189 2.51 -27.08 -7.09
N LYS A 190 3.76 -26.72 -6.79
CA LYS A 190 4.64 -26.01 -7.71
C LYS A 190 4.86 -26.78 -9.01
N GLN A 191 5.10 -28.10 -8.92
CA GLN A 191 5.27 -28.96 -10.10
C GLN A 191 3.98 -29.01 -10.94
N LYS A 192 2.80 -29.16 -10.33
CA LYS A 192 1.52 -29.12 -11.07
C LYS A 192 1.29 -27.78 -11.75
N ILE A 193 1.63 -26.66 -11.08
CA ILE A 193 1.54 -25.32 -11.69
C ILE A 193 2.47 -25.23 -12.90
N ARG A 194 3.74 -25.65 -12.78
CA ARG A 194 4.70 -25.66 -13.90
C ARG A 194 4.21 -26.53 -15.06
N GLN A 195 3.78 -27.77 -14.80
CA GLN A 195 3.23 -28.65 -15.82
C GLN A 195 2.02 -28.06 -16.53
N THR A 196 1.12 -27.41 -15.77
CA THR A 196 -0.06 -26.75 -16.33
C THR A 196 0.35 -25.55 -17.19
N MET A 197 1.34 -24.77 -16.74
CA MET A 197 1.88 -23.62 -17.49
C MET A 197 2.61 -24.08 -18.76
N ALA A 198 3.50 -25.07 -18.65
CA ALA A 198 4.20 -25.63 -19.80
C ALA A 198 3.24 -26.20 -20.85
N GLY A 199 2.23 -26.99 -20.43
CA GLY A 199 1.26 -27.58 -21.35
C GLY A 199 0.27 -26.57 -21.98
N LYS A 200 0.03 -25.45 -21.32
CA LYS A 200 -0.96 -24.46 -21.79
C LYS A 200 -0.34 -23.26 -22.50
N TYR A 201 0.87 -22.89 -22.14
CA TYR A 201 1.52 -21.67 -22.58
C TYR A 201 2.95 -21.90 -23.11
N GLY A 202 3.43 -23.15 -23.18
CA GLY A 202 4.74 -23.49 -23.73
C GLY A 202 5.94 -23.14 -22.85
N GLY A 203 5.74 -22.75 -21.58
CA GLY A 203 6.82 -22.41 -20.67
C GLY A 203 6.46 -22.51 -19.20
N ASP A 204 7.46 -22.58 -18.34
CA ASP A 204 7.29 -22.71 -16.88
C ASP A 204 6.59 -21.51 -16.24
N ASN A 205 6.63 -20.36 -16.88
CA ASN A 205 6.02 -19.11 -16.47
C ASN A 205 5.25 -18.50 -17.65
N ILE A 206 4.01 -18.06 -17.39
CA ILE A 206 3.16 -17.45 -18.41
C ILE A 206 3.82 -16.21 -19.07
N SER A 207 4.61 -15.45 -18.31
CA SER A 207 5.32 -14.27 -18.82
C SER A 207 6.40 -14.58 -19.86
N GLN A 208 6.85 -15.83 -19.92
CA GLN A 208 7.86 -16.29 -20.88
C GLN A 208 7.23 -16.88 -22.16
N SER A 209 5.89 -17.07 -22.16
CA SER A 209 5.20 -17.64 -23.31
C SER A 209 5.04 -16.63 -24.44
N GLU A 210 5.15 -17.07 -25.69
CA GLU A 210 4.87 -16.25 -26.87
C GLU A 210 3.45 -15.70 -26.85
N TRP A 211 2.49 -16.53 -26.41
CA TRP A 211 1.10 -16.09 -26.25
C TRP A 211 0.98 -14.84 -25.35
N PHE A 212 1.75 -14.76 -24.26
CA PHE A 212 1.74 -13.60 -23.37
C PHE A 212 2.39 -12.39 -24.05
N LYS A 213 3.51 -12.62 -24.73
CA LYS A 213 4.23 -11.57 -25.46
C LYS A 213 3.32 -10.92 -26.50
N ASP A 214 2.63 -11.72 -27.32
CA ASP A 214 1.78 -11.23 -28.40
C ASP A 214 0.50 -10.55 -27.89
N ASN A 215 -0.20 -11.17 -26.93
CA ASN A 215 -1.49 -10.65 -26.46
C ASN A 215 -1.38 -9.48 -25.46
N CYS A 216 -0.22 -9.29 -24.85
CA CYS A 216 -0.03 -8.22 -23.87
C CYS A 216 0.69 -7.00 -24.44
N LEU A 217 1.48 -7.16 -25.50
CA LEU A 217 2.27 -6.07 -26.08
C LEU A 217 1.38 -4.97 -26.66
N GLU A 218 0.38 -5.32 -27.45
CA GLU A 218 -0.57 -4.34 -28.04
C GLU A 218 -1.28 -3.51 -26.98
N ARG A 219 -1.73 -4.16 -25.88
CA ARG A 219 -2.38 -3.46 -24.77
C ARG A 219 -1.40 -2.58 -24.01
N LEU A 220 -0.17 -3.05 -23.85
CA LEU A 220 0.89 -2.31 -23.19
C LEU A 220 1.27 -1.06 -23.99
N GLN A 221 1.40 -1.19 -25.32
CA GLN A 221 1.72 -0.07 -26.20
C GLN A 221 0.60 0.97 -26.28
N ALA A 222 -0.66 0.54 -26.15
CA ALA A 222 -1.81 1.46 -26.07
C ALA A 222 -1.76 2.33 -24.80
N GLU A 223 -1.27 1.78 -23.66
CA GLU A 223 -1.12 2.51 -22.40
C GLU A 223 0.24 3.24 -22.30
N HIS A 224 1.26 2.70 -22.94
CA HIS A 224 2.66 3.15 -22.89
C HIS A 224 3.28 3.16 -24.29
N PRO A 225 3.08 4.21 -25.09
CA PRO A 225 3.55 4.30 -26.48
C PRO A 225 5.07 4.28 -26.65
N ASP A 226 5.79 4.52 -25.55
CA ASP A 226 7.25 4.46 -25.49
C ASP A 226 7.80 3.02 -25.41
N VAL A 227 6.96 2.02 -25.10
CA VAL A 227 7.35 0.61 -25.08
C VAL A 227 7.29 0.03 -26.48
N ILE A 228 8.44 -0.50 -26.95
CA ILE A 228 8.61 -1.00 -28.31
C ILE A 228 8.33 -2.51 -28.38
N ARG A 229 8.99 -3.28 -27.50
CA ARG A 229 8.92 -4.75 -27.47
C ARG A 229 9.29 -5.31 -26.11
N TYR A 230 9.04 -6.60 -25.94
CA TYR A 230 9.63 -7.38 -24.85
C TYR A 230 11.05 -7.82 -25.24
N GLU A 231 11.96 -7.78 -24.25
CA GLU A 231 13.35 -8.20 -24.38
C GLU A 231 13.68 -9.20 -23.28
N GLU A 232 14.35 -10.31 -23.60
CA GLU A 232 14.78 -11.30 -22.62
C GLU A 232 16.21 -11.01 -22.17
N VAL A 233 16.39 -10.64 -20.90
CA VAL A 233 17.70 -10.32 -20.33
C VAL A 233 17.94 -11.19 -19.10
N GLY A 234 18.91 -12.09 -19.19
CA GLY A 234 19.27 -12.97 -18.07
C GLY A 234 18.13 -13.90 -17.60
N GLY A 235 17.23 -14.31 -18.51
CA GLY A 235 16.08 -15.17 -18.23
C GLY A 235 14.86 -14.45 -17.67
N ASP A 236 14.88 -13.13 -17.57
CA ASP A 236 13.73 -12.30 -17.21
C ASP A 236 13.23 -11.47 -18.39
N LEU A 237 11.91 -11.38 -18.52
CA LEU A 237 11.27 -10.56 -19.54
C LEU A 237 11.28 -9.08 -19.10
N GLN A 238 11.96 -8.24 -19.86
CA GLN A 238 12.05 -6.79 -19.67
C GLN A 238 11.39 -6.06 -20.83
N TRP A 239 11.28 -4.74 -20.74
CA TRP A 239 10.72 -3.88 -21.77
C TRP A 239 11.81 -3.11 -22.48
N ALA A 240 11.88 -3.21 -23.80
CA ALA A 240 12.64 -2.29 -24.62
C ALA A 240 11.79 -1.05 -24.88
N CYS A 241 12.29 0.10 -24.49
CA CYS A 241 11.59 1.38 -24.56
C CYS A 241 12.37 2.41 -25.37
N LYS A 242 11.68 3.33 -26.02
CA LYS A 242 12.28 4.42 -26.77
C LYS A 242 12.94 5.43 -25.80
N CYS A 243 14.20 5.77 -26.05
CA CYS A 243 14.91 6.74 -25.22
C CYS A 243 14.38 8.16 -25.49
N PRO A 244 13.93 8.90 -24.45
CA PRO A 244 13.42 10.25 -24.61
C PRO A 244 14.54 11.30 -24.84
N HIS A 245 15.82 10.93 -24.62
CA HIS A 245 16.93 11.87 -24.68
C HIS A 245 17.60 11.85 -26.06
N PRO A 246 17.54 12.95 -26.83
CA PRO A 246 18.16 13.02 -28.15
C PRO A 246 19.69 12.87 -28.11
N ASP A 247 20.32 13.26 -27.01
CA ASP A 247 21.77 13.32 -26.82
C ASP A 247 22.34 12.12 -26.02
N CYS A 248 21.57 11.07 -25.82
CA CYS A 248 22.05 9.85 -25.15
C CYS A 248 22.95 9.05 -26.05
N ASN A 249 24.27 9.23 -25.94
CA ASN A 249 25.29 8.54 -26.74
C ASN A 249 25.45 7.06 -26.36
N GLN A 250 24.82 6.58 -25.30
CA GLN A 250 24.92 5.20 -24.82
C GLN A 250 23.74 4.33 -25.25
N CYS A 251 22.67 4.92 -25.79
CA CYS A 251 21.53 4.18 -26.31
C CYS A 251 21.78 3.81 -27.78
N ALA A 252 22.20 2.56 -28.04
CA ALA A 252 22.17 1.99 -29.38
C ALA A 252 20.73 2.06 -29.90
N ASP A 253 20.53 2.47 -31.14
CA ASP A 253 19.21 2.60 -31.79
C ASP A 253 18.17 3.46 -31.00
N ARG A 254 18.63 4.28 -30.07
CA ARG A 254 17.80 5.09 -29.18
C ARG A 254 16.81 4.28 -28.33
N GLU A 255 17.20 3.09 -27.94
CA GLU A 255 16.42 2.21 -27.07
C GLU A 255 17.13 1.96 -25.74
N TYR A 256 16.34 1.76 -24.68
CA TYR A 256 16.84 1.30 -23.38
C TYR A 256 15.98 0.15 -22.88
N ILE A 257 16.55 -0.72 -22.06
CA ILE A 257 15.87 -1.89 -21.51
C ILE A 257 15.61 -1.65 -20.03
N ILE A 258 14.39 -1.94 -19.59
CA ILE A 258 13.94 -1.67 -18.22
C ILE A 258 12.96 -2.77 -17.75
N ASP A 259 13.07 -3.18 -16.50
CA ASP A 259 12.07 -4.06 -15.90
C ASP A 259 10.77 -3.31 -15.58
N ARG A 260 9.66 -4.04 -15.59
CA ARG A 260 8.32 -3.50 -15.40
C ARG A 260 8.18 -2.69 -14.11
N LEU A 261 8.69 -3.20 -12.99
CA LEU A 261 8.52 -2.56 -11.68
C LEU A 261 9.26 -1.21 -11.64
N THR A 262 10.47 -1.19 -12.18
CA THR A 262 11.26 0.03 -12.27
C THR A 262 10.64 1.06 -13.21
N TYR A 263 10.08 0.62 -14.35
CA TYR A 263 9.38 1.48 -15.29
C TYR A 263 8.22 2.21 -14.59
N TYR A 264 7.32 1.47 -13.93
CA TYR A 264 6.21 2.09 -13.20
C TYR A 264 6.68 2.94 -12.02
N SER A 265 7.68 2.50 -11.28
CA SER A 265 8.26 3.28 -10.17
C SER A 265 8.83 4.63 -10.64
N ARG A 266 9.45 4.68 -11.82
CA ARG A 266 9.97 5.94 -12.38
C ARG A 266 8.88 6.82 -12.94
N ARG A 267 7.93 6.24 -13.68
CA ARG A 267 6.86 6.98 -14.36
C ARG A 267 5.84 7.60 -13.37
N HIS A 268 5.60 6.94 -12.24
CA HIS A 268 4.68 7.41 -11.20
C HIS A 268 5.39 8.02 -9.99
N SER A 269 6.67 8.33 -10.11
CA SER A 269 7.41 9.02 -9.07
C SER A 269 7.03 10.50 -9.05
N ASP A 270 6.69 11.04 -7.88
CA ASP A 270 6.49 12.49 -7.68
C ASP A 270 7.78 13.30 -7.93
N ILE A 271 8.93 12.63 -7.96
CA ILE A 271 10.22 13.21 -8.29
C ILE A 271 10.54 12.79 -9.72
N PRO A 272 10.77 13.72 -10.65
CA PRO A 272 11.17 13.41 -12.01
C PRO A 272 12.41 12.50 -12.01
N ARG A 273 12.27 11.31 -12.56
CA ARG A 273 13.37 10.34 -12.70
C ARG A 273 13.64 10.06 -14.17
N GLU A 274 14.93 9.99 -14.50
CA GLU A 274 15.32 9.59 -15.82
C GLU A 274 14.82 8.18 -16.14
N MET A 275 14.06 8.06 -17.23
CA MET A 275 13.53 6.78 -17.70
C MET A 275 14.63 5.91 -18.30
N CYS A 276 15.54 6.51 -19.06
CA CYS A 276 16.65 5.82 -19.70
C CYS A 276 17.57 5.12 -18.69
N THR A 277 17.80 3.82 -18.88
CA THR A 277 18.61 3.01 -17.98
C THR A 277 20.12 3.23 -18.14
N HIS A 278 20.56 3.87 -19.21
CA HIS A 278 21.96 4.27 -19.39
C HIS A 278 22.27 5.53 -18.54
N LEU A 279 21.37 6.49 -18.52
CA LEU A 279 21.52 7.70 -17.71
C LEU A 279 21.16 7.45 -16.23
N ASN A 280 20.24 6.54 -15.99
CA ASN A 280 19.86 6.10 -14.64
C ASN A 280 19.79 4.56 -14.59
N PRO A 281 20.92 3.86 -14.42
CA PRO A 281 21.01 2.41 -14.45
C PRO A 281 20.08 1.73 -13.45
N VAL A 282 19.51 0.58 -13.80
CA VAL A 282 18.54 -0.17 -12.98
C VAL A 282 18.79 -1.67 -12.98
N GLY A 283 18.19 -2.31 -12.02
CA GLY A 283 17.96 -3.73 -11.99
C GLY A 283 19.14 -4.58 -11.59
N LYS A 284 19.11 -5.83 -11.99
CA LYS A 284 20.12 -6.85 -11.67
C LYS A 284 21.54 -6.50 -12.08
N HIS A 285 21.70 -5.56 -13.00
CA HIS A 285 23.01 -5.05 -13.45
C HIS A 285 23.47 -3.82 -12.66
N ALA A 286 22.59 -3.13 -11.96
CA ALA A 286 22.95 -2.06 -11.03
C ALA A 286 23.11 -2.68 -9.64
N LYS A 287 24.33 -2.84 -9.17
CA LYS A 287 24.59 -3.27 -7.80
C LYS A 287 24.02 -2.23 -6.82
N GLY A 288 22.79 -2.45 -6.31
CA GLY A 288 22.15 -1.64 -5.26
C GLY A 288 21.11 -0.60 -5.74
N THR A 289 20.46 0.03 -4.76
CA THR A 289 19.43 1.08 -4.94
C THR A 289 20.04 2.38 -5.52
N SER A 290 19.17 3.32 -5.94
CA SER A 290 19.63 4.64 -6.40
C SER A 290 20.43 5.40 -5.33
N ILE A 291 20.05 5.24 -4.05
CA ILE A 291 20.74 5.84 -2.90
C ILE A 291 22.13 5.24 -2.74
N GLU A 292 22.22 3.91 -2.73
CA GLU A 292 23.49 3.19 -2.62
C GLU A 292 24.43 3.53 -3.78
N ARG A 293 23.91 3.65 -5.00
CA ARG A 293 24.73 4.07 -6.15
C ARG A 293 25.26 5.46 -6.02
N PHE A 294 24.44 6.41 -5.54
CA PHE A 294 24.91 7.76 -5.27
C PHE A 294 26.10 7.76 -4.30
N VAL A 295 26.00 6.98 -3.23
CA VAL A 295 27.09 6.84 -2.24
C VAL A 295 28.32 6.18 -2.86
N ARG A 296 28.14 5.06 -3.60
CA ARG A 296 29.24 4.33 -4.24
C ARG A 296 29.97 5.19 -5.26
N ASN A 297 29.25 5.94 -6.10
CA ASN A 297 29.88 6.85 -7.06
C ASN A 297 30.80 7.86 -6.36
N ILE A 298 30.38 8.38 -5.19
CA ILE A 298 31.22 9.29 -4.41
C ILE A 298 32.46 8.56 -3.87
N LEU A 299 32.30 7.34 -3.35
CA LEU A 299 33.42 6.53 -2.84
C LEU A 299 34.41 6.16 -3.95
N ASP A 300 33.91 5.79 -5.13
CA ASP A 300 34.69 5.49 -6.31
C ASP A 300 35.45 6.73 -6.83
N GLU A 301 34.78 7.90 -6.92
CA GLU A 301 35.41 9.18 -7.26
C GLU A 301 36.55 9.57 -6.30
N LEU A 302 36.43 9.18 -5.03
CA LEU A 302 37.42 9.45 -4.00
C LEU A 302 38.54 8.39 -3.93
N GLY A 303 38.43 7.31 -4.71
CA GLY A 303 39.38 6.19 -4.69
C GLY A 303 39.33 5.40 -3.38
N GLU A 304 38.19 5.39 -2.68
CA GLU A 304 38.05 4.67 -1.41
C GLU A 304 37.83 3.18 -1.64
N GLN A 305 38.49 2.36 -0.82
CA GLN A 305 38.20 0.94 -0.77
C GLN A 305 37.07 0.68 0.23
N TYR A 306 36.02 0.03 -0.22
CA TYR A 306 34.84 -0.28 0.57
C TYR A 306 34.26 -1.64 0.20
N GLU A 307 33.52 -2.20 1.14
CA GLU A 307 32.78 -3.45 0.98
C GLU A 307 31.25 -3.15 0.98
N THR A 308 30.48 -3.91 0.22
CA THR A 308 29.03 -3.72 0.13
C THR A 308 28.28 -4.96 0.58
N ASN A 309 27.07 -4.76 1.18
CA ASN A 309 26.23 -5.85 1.70
C ASN A 309 26.96 -6.77 2.69
N VAL A 310 27.79 -6.19 3.54
CA VAL A 310 28.55 -6.92 4.55
C VAL A 310 27.70 -7.13 5.79
N LYS A 311 27.82 -8.31 6.38
CA LYS A 311 27.19 -8.61 7.66
C LYS A 311 28.15 -8.28 8.79
N LEU A 312 27.84 -7.25 9.56
CA LEU A 312 28.55 -6.86 10.79
C LEU A 312 27.65 -7.12 12.01
N GLU A 313 28.15 -6.82 13.21
CA GLU A 313 27.43 -7.04 14.47
C GLU A 313 26.12 -6.23 14.54
N CYS A 314 26.07 -5.06 13.92
CA CYS A 314 24.86 -4.23 13.81
C CYS A 314 23.91 -4.68 12.69
N GLY A 315 24.20 -5.78 12.00
CA GLY A 315 23.40 -6.35 10.89
C GLY A 315 24.04 -6.18 9.52
N ASN A 316 23.27 -6.43 8.46
CA ASN A 316 23.74 -6.17 7.10
C ASN A 316 23.87 -4.65 6.90
N VAL A 317 24.94 -4.23 6.24
CA VAL A 317 25.26 -2.82 5.98
C VAL A 317 25.46 -2.58 4.49
N ASP A 318 25.05 -1.40 4.01
CA ASP A 318 25.07 -1.09 2.56
C ASP A 318 26.47 -0.79 2.05
N ALA A 319 27.28 -0.06 2.83
CA ALA A 319 28.69 0.17 2.56
C ALA A 319 29.51 0.23 3.86
N TYR A 320 30.67 -0.40 3.83
CA TYR A 320 31.65 -0.41 4.93
C TYR A 320 33.02 0.00 4.43
N ILE A 321 33.64 0.97 5.07
CA ILE A 321 34.98 1.47 4.76
C ILE A 321 35.94 1.02 5.90
N PRO A 322 36.69 -0.08 5.71
CA PRO A 322 37.49 -0.70 6.79
C PRO A 322 38.53 0.23 7.39
N ARG A 323 39.27 1.00 6.57
CA ARG A 323 40.33 1.91 7.02
C ARG A 323 39.84 2.99 8.00
N LYS A 324 38.54 3.32 7.96
CA LYS A 324 37.90 4.32 8.83
C LYS A 324 36.95 3.71 9.86
N LYS A 325 36.72 2.39 9.79
CA LYS A 325 35.66 1.71 10.54
C LYS A 325 34.31 2.44 10.37
N LEU A 326 34.07 2.99 9.17
CA LEU A 326 32.90 3.78 8.85
C LEU A 326 31.87 2.92 8.11
N ILE A 327 30.67 2.88 8.63
CA ILE A 327 29.51 2.25 8.04
C ILE A 327 28.60 3.35 7.47
N ILE A 328 28.11 3.14 6.26
CA ILE A 328 27.15 4.02 5.60
C ILE A 328 25.89 3.20 5.29
N GLU A 329 24.76 3.63 5.84
CA GLU A 329 23.43 3.07 5.58
C GLU A 329 22.61 4.01 4.69
N CYS A 330 21.99 3.46 3.66
CA CYS A 330 21.25 4.17 2.63
C CYS A 330 19.75 3.95 2.83
N ASN A 331 19.08 4.90 3.47
CA ASN A 331 17.70 4.72 3.94
C ASN A 331 16.69 5.30 2.97
N GLY A 332 15.87 4.44 2.37
CA GLY A 332 14.67 4.85 1.64
C GLY A 332 13.55 5.26 2.61
N VAL A 333 12.97 6.44 2.41
CA VAL A 333 11.96 7.03 3.31
C VAL A 333 10.77 6.10 3.56
N ARG A 334 10.27 5.43 2.51
CA ARG A 334 9.16 4.49 2.63
C ARG A 334 9.46 3.31 3.55
N TRP A 335 10.61 2.64 3.32
CA TRP A 335 10.94 1.37 3.96
C TRP A 335 11.45 1.51 5.39
N HIS A 336 11.79 2.72 5.79
CA HIS A 336 12.26 3.06 7.14
C HIS A 336 11.20 3.77 7.99
N SER A 337 9.94 3.86 7.50
CA SER A 337 8.79 4.36 8.28
C SER A 337 8.30 3.34 9.31
N ASP A 338 7.49 3.78 10.26
CA ASP A 338 6.84 2.96 11.30
C ASP A 338 5.94 1.84 10.74
N ARG A 339 5.61 1.91 9.47
CA ARG A 339 4.94 0.82 8.75
C ARG A 339 5.81 -0.44 8.63
N TYR A 340 7.13 -0.29 8.61
CA TYR A 340 8.09 -1.37 8.37
C TYR A 340 9.15 -1.50 9.44
N LYS A 341 9.46 -0.44 10.19
CA LYS A 341 10.51 -0.40 11.20
C LYS A 341 9.98 0.01 12.57
N LYS A 342 10.51 -0.60 13.62
CA LYS A 342 10.18 -0.23 15.00
C LYS A 342 10.83 1.11 15.36
N GLN A 343 10.24 1.82 16.32
CA GLN A 343 10.68 3.12 16.81
C GLN A 343 12.19 3.20 17.12
N LYS A 344 12.76 2.19 17.77
CA LYS A 344 14.17 2.19 18.18
C LYS A 344 15.12 1.61 17.15
N PHE A 345 14.65 1.20 15.97
CA PHE A 345 15.45 0.45 15.00
C PHE A 345 16.80 1.10 14.68
N HIS A 346 16.81 2.40 14.36
CA HIS A 346 18.04 3.12 13.99
C HIS A 346 18.92 3.40 15.21
N ALA A 347 18.31 3.75 16.36
CA ALA A 347 19.04 4.00 17.60
C ALA A 347 19.71 2.72 18.13
N ASP A 348 19.02 1.57 18.11
CA ASP A 348 19.57 0.28 18.55
C ASP A 348 20.75 -0.14 17.66
N ARG A 349 20.62 0.00 16.33
CA ARG A 349 21.75 -0.27 15.41
C ARG A 349 22.94 0.64 15.64
N GLN A 350 22.69 1.94 15.91
CA GLN A 350 23.72 2.90 16.23
C GLN A 350 24.45 2.54 17.54
N ALA A 351 23.71 2.10 18.55
CA ALA A 351 24.29 1.67 19.83
C ALA A 351 25.19 0.43 19.65
N ILE A 352 24.72 -0.57 18.87
CA ILE A 352 25.52 -1.77 18.57
C ILE A 352 26.77 -1.39 17.78
N ALA A 353 26.66 -0.57 16.74
CA ALA A 353 27.82 -0.15 15.95
C ALA A 353 28.86 0.57 16.82
N ARG A 354 28.43 1.49 17.67
CA ARG A 354 29.33 2.21 18.62
C ARG A 354 30.01 1.26 19.61
N ALA A 355 29.29 0.28 20.17
CA ALA A 355 29.84 -0.69 21.10
C ALA A 355 30.99 -1.52 20.50
N HIS A 356 30.96 -1.73 19.16
CA HIS A 356 32.01 -2.44 18.43
C HIS A 356 33.04 -1.51 17.78
N GLY A 357 33.00 -0.21 18.09
CA GLY A 357 33.98 0.77 17.61
C GLY A 357 33.79 1.20 16.15
N TYR A 358 32.59 1.01 15.58
CA TYR A 358 32.24 1.52 14.28
C TYR A 358 31.62 2.91 14.38
N GLU A 359 31.91 3.76 13.42
CA GLU A 359 31.11 4.97 13.13
C GLU A 359 30.04 4.59 12.12
N LEU A 360 28.76 4.73 12.47
CA LEU A 360 27.63 4.47 11.58
C LEU A 360 26.97 5.80 11.21
N ILE A 361 26.77 6.04 9.93
CA ILE A 361 26.04 7.19 9.41
C ILE A 361 24.86 6.74 8.56
N TYR A 362 23.76 7.48 8.68
CA TYR A 362 22.54 7.26 7.90
C TYR A 362 22.40 8.35 6.85
N ILE A 363 22.22 7.94 5.58
CA ILE A 363 21.94 8.82 4.45
C ILE A 363 20.52 8.54 3.96
N TRP A 364 19.70 9.57 3.95
CA TRP A 364 18.29 9.43 3.59
C TRP A 364 18.03 9.85 2.14
N GLU A 365 17.10 9.14 1.49
CA GLU A 365 16.71 9.35 0.08
C GLU A 365 16.35 10.82 -0.21
N ASP A 366 15.52 11.43 0.62
CA ASP A 366 15.08 12.83 0.45
C ASP A 366 16.20 13.86 0.66
N GLN A 367 17.21 13.53 1.48
CA GLN A 367 18.39 14.37 1.64
C GLN A 367 19.26 14.37 0.37
N ILE A 368 19.39 13.23 -0.30
CA ILE A 368 20.12 13.15 -1.57
C ILE A 368 19.48 14.06 -2.60
N VAL A 369 18.15 14.00 -2.71
CA VAL A 369 17.40 14.83 -3.67
C VAL A 369 17.53 16.32 -3.39
N THR A 370 17.46 16.72 -2.11
CA THR A 370 17.44 18.14 -1.73
C THR A 370 18.81 18.72 -1.44
N GLN A 371 19.80 17.91 -1.07
CA GLN A 371 21.10 18.34 -0.56
C GLN A 371 22.25 17.40 -0.97
N GLY A 372 22.19 16.79 -2.15
CA GLY A 372 23.19 15.80 -2.61
C GLY A 372 24.64 16.31 -2.51
N GLU A 373 24.90 17.57 -2.88
CA GLU A 373 26.22 18.18 -2.75
C GLU A 373 26.69 18.30 -1.29
N ASN A 374 25.79 18.61 -0.36
CA ASN A 374 26.15 18.67 1.07
C ASN A 374 26.48 17.28 1.62
N ILE A 375 25.77 16.22 1.15
CA ILE A 375 26.10 14.83 1.49
C ILE A 375 27.46 14.44 0.91
N LYS A 376 27.75 14.78 -0.33
CA LYS A 376 29.07 14.57 -0.94
C LYS A 376 30.17 15.23 -0.11
N ASN A 377 29.97 16.47 0.31
CA ASN A 377 30.91 17.20 1.17
C ASN A 377 31.06 16.57 2.58
N LEU A 378 29.96 16.09 3.15
CA LEU A 378 30.00 15.34 4.43
C LEU A 378 30.88 14.08 4.27
N LEU A 379 30.64 13.26 3.24
CA LEU A 379 31.42 12.04 3.00
C LEU A 379 32.89 12.34 2.76
N LYS A 380 33.23 13.34 1.93
CA LYS A 380 34.59 13.83 1.75
C LYS A 380 35.26 14.17 3.08
N SER A 381 34.57 14.93 3.92
CA SER A 381 35.07 15.34 5.24
C SER A 381 35.27 14.15 6.18
N LYS A 382 34.33 13.22 6.23
CA LYS A 382 34.42 11.98 7.05
C LYS A 382 35.57 11.08 6.63
N LEU A 383 35.82 11.00 5.33
CA LEU A 383 36.88 10.20 4.76
C LEU A 383 38.25 10.89 4.80
N GLY A 384 38.27 12.18 5.10
CA GLY A 384 39.50 12.97 5.30
C GLY A 384 40.03 13.59 4.00
N HIS A 385 39.18 13.72 2.96
CA HIS A 385 39.51 14.39 1.72
C HIS A 385 39.26 15.91 1.84
N PHE A 386 40.34 16.65 1.97
CA PHE A 386 40.32 18.09 2.09
C PHE A 386 41.27 18.74 1.08
N ASP A 387 40.82 19.80 0.42
CA ASP A 387 41.65 20.59 -0.49
C ASP A 387 42.62 21.51 0.29
N HIS A 388 42.16 21.96 1.48
CA HIS A 388 42.89 22.86 2.36
C HIS A 388 42.86 22.38 3.81
N ARG A 389 44.02 22.22 4.42
CA ARG A 389 44.16 21.89 5.83
C ARG A 389 45.00 22.94 6.50
N ILE A 390 44.39 23.78 7.35
CA ILE A 390 45.03 24.91 8.02
C ILE A 390 44.80 24.87 9.54
N GLY A 391 45.70 25.49 10.28
CA GLY A 391 45.56 25.69 11.71
C GLY A 391 44.63 26.87 12.05
N ALA A 392 43.77 26.72 13.04
CA ALA A 392 42.93 27.85 13.46
C ALA A 392 43.76 29.06 13.97
N ARG A 393 45.03 28.86 14.32
CA ARG A 393 45.96 29.97 14.71
C ARG A 393 46.15 30.96 13.58
N GLU A 394 46.12 30.48 12.34
CA GLU A 394 46.26 31.29 11.14
C GLU A 394 44.98 32.10 10.78
N CYS A 395 43.89 31.79 11.43
CA CYS A 395 42.60 32.41 11.17
C CYS A 395 42.32 33.54 12.14
N ARG A 396 41.76 34.64 11.67
CA ARG A 396 41.18 35.72 12.49
C ARG A 396 39.75 35.33 12.89
N VAL A 397 39.43 35.46 14.20
CA VAL A 397 38.07 35.27 14.71
C VAL A 397 37.37 36.61 14.92
N CYS A 398 36.11 36.74 14.53
CA CYS A 398 35.28 37.91 14.81
C CYS A 398 33.79 37.54 14.78
N GLU A 399 32.96 38.46 15.28
CA GLU A 399 31.52 38.40 15.03
C GLU A 399 31.24 38.76 13.58
N ILE A 400 30.20 38.13 13.04
CA ILE A 400 29.76 38.30 11.66
C ILE A 400 28.25 38.50 11.61
N THR A 401 27.77 38.99 10.51
CA THR A 401 26.33 39.17 10.29
C THR A 401 25.63 37.84 10.05
N ALA A 402 24.34 37.78 10.36
CA ALA A 402 23.51 36.61 10.06
C ALA A 402 23.53 36.27 8.54
N LYS A 403 23.64 37.26 7.64
CA LYS A 403 23.76 37.08 6.20
C LYS A 403 25.04 36.32 5.85
N GLN A 404 26.19 36.76 6.36
CA GLN A 404 27.48 36.10 6.13
C GLN A 404 27.50 34.68 6.70
N SER A 405 26.94 34.47 7.90
CA SER A 405 26.80 33.17 8.49
C SER A 405 25.96 32.21 7.63
N LYS A 406 24.85 32.68 7.07
CA LYS A 406 23.96 31.90 6.22
C LYS A 406 24.66 31.41 4.94
N GLU A 407 25.59 32.18 4.37
CA GLU A 407 26.37 31.76 3.20
C GLU A 407 27.23 30.53 3.46
N VAL A 408 27.76 30.36 4.66
CA VAL A 408 28.50 29.16 5.05
C VAL A 408 27.56 28.05 5.50
N LEU A 409 26.51 28.38 6.26
CA LEU A 409 25.55 27.38 6.78
C LEU A 409 24.68 26.71 5.70
N ARG A 410 24.66 27.20 4.45
CA ARG A 410 24.03 26.49 3.33
C ARG A 410 24.64 25.11 3.07
N TYR A 411 25.88 24.89 3.51
CA TYR A 411 26.57 23.61 3.41
C TYR A 411 26.29 22.66 4.61
N HIS A 412 25.60 23.15 5.64
CA HIS A 412 25.22 22.34 6.79
C HIS A 412 23.92 21.56 6.49
N LEU A 413 23.89 20.25 6.74
CA LEU A 413 22.73 19.40 6.43
C LEU A 413 21.42 19.85 7.08
N GLN A 414 21.48 20.47 8.26
CA GLN A 414 20.30 21.01 8.94
C GLN A 414 20.02 22.48 8.58
N SER A 415 20.73 23.05 7.62
CA SER A 415 20.62 24.44 7.20
C SER A 415 20.82 25.49 8.31
N SER A 416 20.61 26.74 8.01
CA SER A 416 20.66 27.82 9.00
C SER A 416 19.45 27.80 9.93
N CYS A 417 19.66 28.22 11.17
CA CYS A 417 18.64 28.39 12.19
C CYS A 417 18.78 29.79 12.80
N PRO A 418 17.70 30.45 13.27
CA PRO A 418 17.80 31.69 14.00
C PRO A 418 18.77 31.59 15.18
N ALA A 419 19.66 32.56 15.29
CA ALA A 419 20.67 32.62 16.33
C ALA A 419 20.88 34.09 16.79
N SER A 420 21.31 34.25 18.03
CA SER A 420 21.55 35.59 18.59
C SER A 420 22.97 36.09 18.30
N VAL A 421 23.92 35.18 18.19
CA VAL A 421 25.34 35.49 17.96
C VAL A 421 25.88 34.60 16.84
N HIS A 422 26.63 35.23 15.94
CA HIS A 422 27.27 34.57 14.81
C HIS A 422 28.78 34.85 14.88
N CYS A 423 29.60 33.83 15.01
CA CYS A 423 31.05 33.95 15.04
C CYS A 423 31.66 33.31 13.79
N GLY A 424 32.61 33.99 13.15
CA GLY A 424 33.29 33.51 11.96
C GLY A 424 34.81 33.41 12.14
N LEU A 425 35.41 32.47 11.39
CA LEU A 425 36.85 32.40 11.18
C LEU A 425 37.18 32.84 9.78
N TYR A 426 38.07 33.81 9.65
CA TYR A 426 38.63 34.26 8.39
C TYR A 426 40.05 33.76 8.24
N TYR A 427 40.31 33.09 7.12
CA TYR A 427 41.68 32.84 6.64
C TYR A 427 41.98 33.79 5.52
N LYS A 428 42.94 34.67 5.75
CA LYS A 428 43.09 35.88 4.94
C LYS A 428 41.74 36.64 4.89
N ASP A 429 41.18 36.88 3.73
CA ASP A 429 39.90 37.61 3.57
C ASP A 429 38.71 36.67 3.36
N LYS A 430 38.93 35.34 3.37
CA LYS A 430 37.88 34.33 3.14
C LYS A 430 37.28 33.83 4.44
N LEU A 431 35.94 33.94 4.56
CA LEU A 431 35.20 33.33 5.66
C LEU A 431 35.17 31.81 5.46
N VAL A 432 35.87 31.03 6.32
CA VAL A 432 36.08 29.61 6.14
C VAL A 432 35.31 28.73 7.11
N CYS A 433 34.88 29.29 8.25
CA CYS A 433 34.16 28.53 9.25
C CYS A 433 33.26 29.43 10.09
N VAL A 434 32.11 28.93 10.53
CA VAL A 434 31.17 29.68 11.39
C VAL A 434 30.68 28.81 12.55
N ALA A 435 30.39 29.50 13.68
CA ALA A 435 29.60 28.94 14.77
C ALA A 435 28.49 29.91 15.14
N THR A 436 27.31 29.39 15.45
CA THR A 436 26.16 30.21 15.84
C THR A 436 25.65 29.80 17.21
N PHE A 437 25.29 30.83 18.01
CA PHE A 437 24.85 30.64 19.39
C PHE A 437 23.49 31.34 19.60
N GLY A 438 22.65 30.76 20.44
CA GLY A 438 21.38 31.32 20.84
C GLY A 438 21.04 31.09 22.29
N LYS A 439 20.18 31.94 22.84
CA LYS A 439 19.66 31.74 24.21
C LYS A 439 18.52 30.73 24.17
N ARG A 440 18.49 29.81 25.12
CA ARG A 440 17.47 28.78 25.26
C ARG A 440 17.03 28.65 26.71
N LYS A 441 15.73 28.47 26.93
CA LYS A 441 15.21 28.08 28.24
C LYS A 441 15.59 26.63 28.55
N ILE A 442 16.06 26.38 29.76
CA ILE A 442 16.27 25.01 30.25
C ILE A 442 14.88 24.39 30.46
N SER A 443 14.68 23.19 29.95
CA SER A 443 13.42 22.48 30.10
C SER A 443 13.10 22.26 31.58
N GLY A 444 11.94 22.74 32.03
CA GLY A 444 11.48 22.64 33.41
C GLY A 444 11.92 23.75 34.34
N GLY A 445 12.68 24.77 33.85
CA GLY A 445 13.16 25.89 34.65
C GLY A 445 12.94 27.26 34.04
N THR A 446 13.24 28.30 34.80
CA THR A 446 13.24 29.71 34.37
C THR A 446 14.61 30.13 33.81
N ASP A 447 15.65 29.34 34.08
CA ASP A 447 17.02 29.69 33.76
C ASP A 447 17.29 29.60 32.25
N MET A 448 18.06 30.55 31.78
CA MET A 448 18.49 30.63 30.38
C MET A 448 19.91 30.07 30.28
N CYS A 449 20.10 29.16 29.33
CA CYS A 449 21.44 28.71 28.94
C CYS A 449 21.72 29.16 27.49
N TRP A 450 22.98 29.10 27.11
CA TRP A 450 23.36 29.27 25.71
C TRP A 450 23.36 27.92 24.99
N GLU A 451 22.99 27.92 23.74
CA GLU A 451 23.07 26.75 22.85
C GLU A 451 24.05 27.05 21.72
N LEU A 452 25.05 26.17 21.53
CA LEU A 452 25.80 26.10 20.27
C LEU A 452 24.90 25.42 19.23
N ILE A 453 24.27 26.24 18.37
CA ILE A 453 23.21 25.79 17.45
C ILE A 453 23.81 25.11 16.22
N ARG A 454 24.83 25.74 15.60
CA ARG A 454 25.49 25.22 14.39
C ARG A 454 26.96 25.50 14.41
N PHE A 455 27.71 24.56 13.85
CA PHE A 455 29.13 24.71 13.50
C PHE A 455 29.32 24.16 12.09
N CYS A 456 29.91 24.94 11.19
CA CYS A 456 30.12 24.56 9.80
C CYS A 456 31.39 25.19 9.24
N CYS A 457 32.16 24.41 8.48
CA CYS A 457 33.22 24.91 7.63
C CYS A 457 32.78 24.86 6.15
N ILE A 458 33.36 25.68 5.29
CA ILE A 458 33.11 25.59 3.86
C ILE A 458 33.65 24.27 3.29
N PRO A 459 33.07 23.73 2.21
CA PRO A 459 33.51 22.49 1.58
C PRO A 459 35.00 22.49 1.23
N GLY A 460 35.63 21.34 1.39
CA GLY A 460 37.05 21.15 1.09
C GLY A 460 38.02 21.72 2.13
N TRP A 461 37.55 22.39 3.18
CA TRP A 461 38.41 23.01 4.22
C TRP A 461 38.34 22.30 5.56
N GLN A 462 39.51 21.91 6.08
CA GLN A 462 39.70 21.46 7.45
C GLN A 462 40.42 22.53 8.26
N ILE A 463 39.72 23.11 9.22
CA ILE A 463 40.33 24.11 10.14
C ILE A 463 40.62 23.42 11.47
N VAL A 464 41.86 22.98 11.63
CA VAL A 464 42.28 22.27 12.85
C VAL A 464 42.21 23.20 14.06
N GLY A 465 41.38 22.83 15.05
CA GLY A 465 41.11 23.67 16.22
C GLY A 465 40.09 24.82 15.98
N GLY A 466 39.44 24.86 14.81
CA GLY A 466 38.48 25.92 14.42
C GLY A 466 37.31 26.04 15.39
N ALA A 467 36.67 24.91 15.70
CA ALA A 467 35.57 24.87 16.66
C ALA A 467 35.99 25.35 18.07
N SER A 468 37.13 24.90 18.52
CA SER A 468 37.68 25.34 19.82
C SER A 468 37.99 26.85 19.86
N LYS A 469 38.52 27.41 18.78
CA LYS A 469 38.81 28.85 18.69
C LYS A 469 37.53 29.69 18.71
N LEU A 470 36.50 29.29 17.95
CA LEU A 470 35.20 29.94 17.94
C LEU A 470 34.50 29.85 19.30
N LEU A 471 34.50 28.68 19.93
CA LEU A 471 33.89 28.47 21.24
C LEU A 471 34.60 29.29 22.30
N LYS A 472 35.95 29.28 22.35
CA LYS A 472 36.73 30.09 23.31
C LYS A 472 36.52 31.60 23.09
N TYR A 473 36.40 32.07 21.87
CA TYR A 473 36.06 33.44 21.58
C TYR A 473 34.68 33.81 22.14
N PHE A 474 33.65 32.96 21.88
CA PHE A 474 32.32 33.16 22.41
C PHE A 474 32.30 33.17 23.95
N ILE A 475 32.96 32.21 24.59
CA ILE A 475 33.04 32.14 26.08
C ILE A 475 33.66 33.40 26.65
N ARG A 476 34.75 33.91 26.08
CA ARG A 476 35.44 35.12 26.58
C ARG A 476 34.59 36.36 26.40
N THR A 477 33.86 36.47 25.29
CA THR A 477 33.07 37.65 24.96
C THR A 477 31.75 37.71 25.72
N TYR A 478 31.08 36.60 25.87
CA TYR A 478 29.70 36.53 26.40
C TYR A 478 29.60 35.94 27.81
N GLN A 479 30.67 35.38 28.33
CA GLN A 479 30.78 34.78 29.69
C GLN A 479 29.54 33.93 30.07
N PRO A 480 29.16 32.92 29.25
CA PRO A 480 27.99 32.12 29.49
C PRO A 480 28.12 31.29 30.74
N GLY A 481 27.09 31.23 31.59
CA GLY A 481 27.07 30.34 32.77
C GLY A 481 27.07 28.86 32.37
N SER A 482 26.40 28.53 31.27
CA SER A 482 26.41 27.18 30.69
C SER A 482 26.16 27.22 29.18
N ILE A 483 26.69 26.22 28.48
CA ILE A 483 26.47 26.03 27.03
C ILE A 483 26.03 24.60 26.80
N ILE A 484 24.94 24.43 26.05
CA ILE A 484 24.48 23.12 25.60
C ILE A 484 24.61 23.01 24.09
N SER A 485 24.59 21.78 23.58
CA SER A 485 24.50 21.52 22.14
C SER A 485 23.81 20.18 21.88
N PHE A 486 23.43 19.96 20.64
CA PHE A 486 22.82 18.71 20.20
C PHE A 486 23.56 18.15 19.00
N SER A 487 23.99 16.91 19.12
CA SER A 487 24.62 16.16 18.04
C SER A 487 23.60 15.21 17.43
N SER A 488 23.43 15.26 16.10
CA SER A 488 22.61 14.26 15.40
C SER A 488 23.33 12.92 15.35
N ASN A 489 22.70 11.89 15.90
CA ASN A 489 23.24 10.55 15.92
C ASN A 489 23.23 9.88 14.54
N ASP A 490 22.50 10.42 13.56
CA ASP A 490 22.52 9.94 12.18
C ASP A 490 23.88 10.17 11.49
N ILE A 491 24.63 11.18 11.90
CA ILE A 491 25.84 11.61 11.17
C ILE A 491 27.08 11.76 12.05
N SER A 492 26.96 11.64 13.37
CA SER A 492 28.08 11.89 14.29
C SER A 492 27.96 11.09 15.58
N ALA A 493 29.10 10.64 16.08
CA ALA A 493 29.23 10.06 17.42
C ALA A 493 29.42 11.11 18.52
N GLY A 494 29.41 12.41 18.18
CA GLY A 494 29.61 13.49 19.16
C GLY A 494 31.06 13.77 19.55
N ASP A 495 32.05 13.21 18.87
CA ASP A 495 33.48 13.32 19.25
C ASP A 495 34.00 14.75 19.21
N LEU A 496 33.48 15.60 18.32
CA LEU A 496 33.79 17.03 18.31
C LEU A 496 33.47 17.67 19.67
N TYR A 497 32.30 17.37 20.22
CA TYR A 497 31.83 17.95 21.48
C TYR A 497 32.67 17.45 22.66
N LYS A 498 33.04 16.16 22.69
CA LYS A 498 33.95 15.60 23.68
C LYS A 498 35.28 16.34 23.64
N THR A 499 35.84 16.56 22.45
CA THR A 499 37.11 17.31 22.26
C THR A 499 36.98 18.77 22.68
N LEU A 500 35.81 19.37 22.61
CA LEU A 500 35.54 20.73 23.08
C LEU A 500 35.27 20.82 24.58
N GLY A 501 35.26 19.71 25.32
CA GLY A 501 35.02 19.65 26.75
C GLY A 501 33.55 19.58 27.16
N PHE A 502 32.64 19.26 26.26
CA PHE A 502 31.24 18.99 26.60
C PHE A 502 31.08 17.61 27.24
N THR A 503 30.17 17.54 28.19
CA THR A 503 29.77 16.28 28.84
C THR A 503 28.41 15.88 28.33
N MET A 504 28.23 14.61 27.96
CA MET A 504 26.96 14.06 27.57
C MET A 504 26.01 14.01 28.77
N VAL A 505 24.84 14.61 28.65
CA VAL A 505 23.81 14.67 29.70
C VAL A 505 22.55 13.86 29.35
N GLY A 506 22.43 13.37 28.14
CA GLY A 506 21.31 12.54 27.75
C GLY A 506 21.16 12.36 26.24
N GLU A 507 20.23 11.51 25.89
CA GLU A 507 19.81 11.30 24.51
C GLU A 507 18.32 11.60 24.36
N SER A 508 17.93 12.10 23.22
CA SER A 508 16.53 12.32 22.88
C SER A 508 16.22 11.70 21.53
N MET A 509 15.09 11.03 21.46
CA MET A 509 14.54 10.53 20.21
C MET A 509 13.44 11.45 19.73
N SER A 510 13.48 11.80 18.48
CA SER A 510 12.40 12.50 17.79
C SER A 510 11.99 11.69 16.57
N TYR A 511 10.89 12.07 15.94
CA TYR A 511 10.48 11.47 14.69
C TYR A 511 10.19 12.55 13.65
N TRP A 512 10.26 12.13 12.41
CA TRP A 512 9.83 12.89 11.24
C TRP A 512 8.47 12.38 10.80
N VAL A 513 7.59 13.27 10.37
CA VAL A 513 6.33 12.89 9.75
C VAL A 513 6.56 12.78 8.25
N VAL A 514 6.13 11.67 7.68
CA VAL A 514 6.23 11.37 6.25
C VAL A 514 4.84 11.48 5.64
N ASP A 515 4.66 12.41 4.73
CA ASP A 515 3.39 12.60 4.03
C ASP A 515 3.11 11.48 3.00
N THR A 516 1.94 11.51 2.40
CA THR A 516 1.50 10.52 1.40
C THR A 516 2.37 10.49 0.14
N LYS A 517 3.22 11.51 -0.08
CA LYS A 517 4.20 11.62 -1.17
C LYS A 517 5.61 11.21 -0.75
N TYR A 518 5.75 10.59 0.43
CA TYR A 518 7.02 10.18 1.03
C TYR A 518 8.02 11.31 1.28
N LYS A 519 7.54 12.55 1.50
CA LYS A 519 8.35 13.68 1.91
C LYS A 519 8.38 13.77 3.43
N ARG A 520 9.58 13.91 4.02
CA ARG A 520 9.75 14.10 5.46
C ARG A 520 9.50 15.55 5.87
N HIS A 521 8.75 15.71 6.91
CA HIS A 521 8.45 16.98 7.56
C HIS A 521 8.89 16.91 9.02
N HIS A 522 9.38 18.02 9.53
CA HIS A 522 9.75 18.10 10.94
C HIS A 522 8.49 17.96 11.81
N ARG A 523 8.53 17.11 12.85
CA ARG A 523 7.42 16.85 13.77
C ARG A 523 6.72 18.11 14.27
N TYR A 524 7.48 19.20 14.45
CA TYR A 524 6.93 20.46 14.95
C TYR A 524 5.73 20.98 14.14
N THR A 525 5.70 20.73 12.84
CA THR A 525 4.59 21.14 11.97
C THR A 525 3.35 20.23 12.09
N TYR A 526 3.50 19.07 12.73
CA TYR A 526 2.45 18.09 12.99
C TYR A 526 2.11 17.95 14.48
N ARG A 527 2.66 18.80 15.35
CA ARG A 527 2.28 18.79 16.77
C ARG A 527 0.78 19.08 16.92
N LYS A 528 0.16 18.51 17.95
CA LYS A 528 -1.28 18.62 18.23
C LYS A 528 -1.82 20.06 18.11
N SER A 529 -1.12 21.05 18.67
CA SER A 529 -1.55 22.46 18.62
C SER A 529 -1.65 23.01 17.18
N GLU A 530 -0.79 22.58 16.27
CA GLU A 530 -0.82 23.00 14.87
C GLU A 530 -1.90 22.22 14.07
N LEU A 531 -2.11 20.96 14.40
CA LEU A 531 -3.15 20.13 13.79
C LEU A 531 -4.55 20.63 14.17
N VAL A 532 -4.77 20.97 15.45
CA VAL A 532 -6.02 21.58 15.91
C VAL A 532 -6.30 22.91 15.21
N LYS A 533 -5.29 23.78 15.01
CA LYS A 533 -5.45 25.00 14.22
C LYS A 533 -5.88 24.75 12.77
N ARG A 534 -5.52 23.56 12.21
CA ARG A 534 -5.93 23.12 10.86
C ARG A 534 -7.31 22.46 10.85
N GLY A 535 -8.03 22.43 11.96
CA GLY A 535 -9.41 21.93 12.06
C GLY A 535 -9.55 20.48 12.55
N TRP A 536 -8.47 19.86 13.03
CA TRP A 536 -8.54 18.51 13.59
C TRP A 536 -9.12 18.51 15.02
N ASP A 537 -9.77 17.41 15.40
CA ASP A 537 -10.40 17.27 16.71
C ASP A 537 -9.37 17.36 17.84
N LYS A 538 -9.62 18.31 18.75
CA LYS A 538 -8.77 18.54 19.94
C LYS A 538 -8.77 17.36 20.94
N ASN A 539 -9.76 16.47 20.88
CA ASN A 539 -9.84 15.31 21.78
C ASN A 539 -8.94 14.15 21.34
N LEU A 540 -8.54 14.11 20.05
CA LEU A 540 -7.63 13.12 19.53
C LEU A 540 -6.18 13.41 19.96
N THR A 541 -5.39 12.35 20.10
CA THR A 541 -3.93 12.46 20.26
C THR A 541 -3.26 12.86 18.96
N GLU A 542 -2.01 13.32 19.03
CA GLU A 542 -1.19 13.63 17.86
C GLU A 542 -1.09 12.43 16.91
N PHE A 543 -0.86 11.24 17.45
CA PHE A 543 -0.76 10.00 16.67
C PHE A 543 -2.07 9.57 16.00
N GLU A 544 -3.20 9.70 16.68
CA GLU A 544 -4.51 9.38 16.11
C GLU A 544 -4.85 10.30 14.93
N ILE A 545 -4.51 11.59 15.05
CA ILE A 545 -4.70 12.54 13.93
C ILE A 545 -3.78 12.19 12.76
N GLU A 546 -2.51 11.91 13.03
CA GLU A 546 -1.54 11.51 12.00
C GLU A 546 -1.96 10.23 11.29
N ASP A 547 -2.49 9.23 12.02
CA ASP A 547 -3.01 7.99 11.45
C ASP A 547 -4.24 8.23 10.55
N GLN A 548 -5.16 9.13 10.97
CA GLN A 548 -6.32 9.53 10.14
C GLN A 548 -5.89 10.30 8.89
N MET A 549 -4.81 11.06 8.95
CA MET A 549 -4.23 11.73 7.79
C MET A 549 -3.55 10.77 6.81
N GLY A 550 -3.31 9.52 7.22
CA GLY A 550 -2.59 8.53 6.41
C GLY A 550 -1.11 8.84 6.25
N VAL A 551 -0.54 9.63 7.16
CA VAL A 551 0.91 9.90 7.21
C VAL A 551 1.64 8.85 8.04
N TYR A 552 2.95 8.77 7.88
CA TYR A 552 3.82 7.80 8.55
C TYR A 552 4.86 8.53 9.41
N ARG A 553 5.52 7.78 10.31
CA ARG A 553 6.58 8.32 11.17
C ARG A 553 7.89 7.62 10.88
N ILE A 554 8.98 8.38 10.91
CA ILE A 554 10.35 7.84 10.88
C ILE A 554 11.05 8.30 12.14
N TRP A 555 11.49 7.35 12.95
CA TRP A 555 12.43 7.62 14.03
C TRP A 555 13.85 7.45 13.49
N ASP A 556 14.62 8.53 13.50
CA ASP A 556 16.04 8.51 13.20
C ASP A 556 16.85 7.94 14.38
N ALA A 557 18.18 8.01 14.34
CA ALA A 557 19.02 7.55 15.45
C ALA A 557 18.97 8.48 16.68
N GLY A 558 18.20 9.56 16.63
CA GLY A 558 18.06 10.52 17.71
C GLY A 558 19.18 11.55 17.79
N GLN A 559 19.24 12.22 18.93
CA GLN A 559 20.22 13.27 19.21
C GLN A 559 20.82 13.07 20.58
N THR A 560 22.14 13.27 20.68
CA THR A 560 22.88 13.34 21.95
C THR A 560 22.96 14.81 22.39
N LYS A 561 22.62 15.06 23.67
CA LYS A 561 22.67 16.37 24.31
C LYS A 561 23.91 16.48 25.18
#